data_4db136621b2819b622352d8a5fd9ff58
#
_entry.id   4db136621b2819b622352d8a5fd9ff58
#
_cell.length_a   1.000
_cell.length_b   1.000
_cell.length_c   1.000
_cell.angle_alpha   90.00
_cell.angle_beta   90.00
_cell.angle_gamma   90.00
#
_symmetry.space_group_name_H-M   'P 1'
#
loop_
_entity.id
_entity.type
_entity.pdbx_description
1 polymer ?
#
loop_
_entity_poly.entity_id
_entity_poly.type
_entity_poly.pdbx_seq_one_letter_code
_entity_poly.pdbx_strand_id
1 'polypeptide(L)'
;SGFTSILLNPNCDPAIDNHSSIEFLKRKSTETTTEIYPIGSLTNNSKGEELASLFDMKLAGAVAFGDYKQTVKDTSLLKISLEYSKTFGGRIISFSQDDFLSENGVINEGIISTQLGLKGIPSISESISIFRDIEILEYSDGKIHFPFVNTKKGVELIRNAKKRNLDITCSASLAHISLSDEDIIDFNTDFKLIPPLRSSSDIQALKQGIIAVSYTHLTLPTTS
;
A
#
# COMPACT_ATOMS: atom_id res chain seq x y z
N SER A 1 -15.69 17.40 -5.20
CA SER A 1 -14.23 17.15 -5.00
C SER A 1 -13.46 17.13 -6.33
N GLY A 2 -14.13 16.97 -7.48
CA GLY A 2 -13.50 16.98 -8.81
C GLY A 2 -12.85 15.66 -9.24
N PHE A 3 -12.95 14.58 -8.44
CA PHE A 3 -12.47 13.26 -8.85
C PHE A 3 -13.47 12.60 -9.80
N THR A 4 -12.99 12.20 -10.97
CA THR A 4 -13.77 11.46 -11.98
C THR A 4 -13.75 9.96 -11.74
N SER A 5 -12.68 9.44 -11.10
CA SER A 5 -12.49 8.03 -10.82
C SER A 5 -11.81 7.84 -9.47
N ILE A 6 -12.19 6.80 -8.74
CA ILE A 6 -11.60 6.43 -7.45
C ILE A 6 -11.35 4.92 -7.38
N LEU A 7 -10.28 4.53 -6.68
CA LEU A 7 -10.06 3.16 -6.24
C LEU A 7 -10.69 3.00 -4.85
N LEU A 8 -11.56 2.00 -4.69
CA LEU A 8 -12.18 1.70 -3.40
C LEU A 8 -11.44 0.53 -2.73
N ASN A 9 -10.92 0.79 -1.53
CA ASN A 9 -10.22 -0.21 -0.74
C ASN A 9 -11.16 -1.27 -0.16
N PRO A 10 -10.69 -2.51 0.09
CA PRO A 10 -11.53 -3.62 0.51
C PRO A 10 -11.92 -3.63 1.99
N ASN A 11 -11.36 -2.74 2.80
CA ASN A 11 -11.51 -2.69 4.27
C ASN A 11 -12.89 -2.14 4.72
N CYS A 12 -13.94 -2.68 4.15
CA CYS A 12 -15.33 -2.41 4.56
C CYS A 12 -15.81 -3.47 5.57
N ASP A 13 -16.98 -3.25 6.17
CA ASP A 13 -17.66 -4.25 6.97
C ASP A 13 -19.04 -4.52 6.35
N PRO A 14 -19.27 -5.70 5.75
CA PRO A 14 -18.32 -6.80 5.53
C PRO A 14 -17.21 -6.46 4.52
N ALA A 15 -16.07 -7.19 4.60
CA ALA A 15 -14.95 -7.03 3.67
C ALA A 15 -15.34 -7.34 2.22
N ILE A 16 -14.67 -6.71 1.26
CA ILE A 16 -14.90 -6.94 -0.18
C ILE A 16 -14.05 -8.13 -0.63
N ASP A 17 -14.41 -9.34 -0.26
CA ASP A 17 -13.64 -10.56 -0.45
C ASP A 17 -14.30 -11.61 -1.37
N ASN A 18 -15.40 -11.25 -2.03
CA ASN A 18 -16.15 -12.16 -2.89
C ASN A 18 -16.78 -11.46 -4.09
N HIS A 19 -17.23 -12.25 -5.05
CA HIS A 19 -17.86 -11.81 -6.31
C HIS A 19 -19.04 -10.83 -6.06
N SER A 20 -19.95 -11.18 -5.16
CA SER A 20 -21.19 -10.42 -4.95
C SER A 20 -20.92 -9.02 -4.40
N SER A 21 -19.91 -8.86 -3.52
CA SER A 21 -19.49 -7.57 -3.00
C SER A 21 -18.94 -6.66 -4.11
N ILE A 22 -18.13 -7.19 -5.01
CA ILE A 22 -17.60 -6.44 -6.17
C ILE A 22 -18.73 -6.05 -7.13
N GLU A 23 -19.61 -6.99 -7.47
CA GLU A 23 -20.76 -6.73 -8.36
C GLU A 23 -21.69 -5.64 -7.78
N PHE A 24 -21.96 -5.69 -6.49
CA PHE A 24 -22.74 -4.66 -5.81
C PHE A 24 -22.10 -3.26 -5.98
N LEU A 25 -20.79 -3.14 -5.77
CA LEU A 25 -20.06 -1.88 -5.90
C LEU A 25 -20.05 -1.37 -7.35
N LYS A 26 -19.86 -2.26 -8.31
CA LYS A 26 -19.91 -1.88 -9.73
C LYS A 26 -21.28 -1.38 -10.13
N ARG A 27 -22.36 -2.02 -9.65
CA ARG A 27 -23.72 -1.55 -9.87
C ARG A 27 -23.95 -0.17 -9.22
N LYS A 28 -23.48 0.02 -7.98
CA LYS A 28 -23.56 1.33 -7.31
C LYS A 28 -22.76 2.42 -8.01
N SER A 29 -21.64 2.09 -8.62
CA SER A 29 -20.86 3.04 -9.41
C SER A 29 -21.64 3.65 -10.57
N THR A 30 -22.57 2.91 -11.17
CA THR A 30 -23.41 3.46 -12.26
C THR A 30 -24.42 4.51 -11.81
N GLU A 31 -24.69 4.59 -10.51
CA GLU A 31 -25.59 5.57 -9.89
C GLU A 31 -24.87 6.88 -9.51
N THR A 32 -23.54 6.96 -9.69
CA THR A 32 -22.70 8.09 -9.26
C THR A 32 -22.01 8.75 -10.45
N THR A 33 -21.64 10.04 -10.29
CA THR A 33 -20.86 10.79 -11.29
C THR A 33 -19.37 10.42 -11.27
N THR A 34 -18.89 9.79 -10.19
CA THR A 34 -17.51 9.33 -10.02
C THR A 34 -17.47 7.84 -10.25
N GLU A 35 -16.64 7.40 -11.17
CA GLU A 35 -16.46 5.97 -11.45
C GLU A 35 -15.70 5.28 -10.31
N ILE A 36 -16.23 4.14 -9.83
CA ILE A 36 -15.65 3.37 -8.74
C ILE A 36 -14.98 2.11 -9.29
N TYR A 37 -13.70 1.96 -8.99
CA TYR A 37 -12.89 0.79 -9.29
C TYR A 37 -12.63 0.02 -7.99
N PRO A 38 -13.34 -1.09 -7.72
CA PRO A 38 -13.17 -1.83 -6.48
C PRO A 38 -11.85 -2.61 -6.47
N ILE A 39 -11.16 -2.55 -5.35
CA ILE A 39 -10.08 -3.46 -4.98
C ILE A 39 -10.70 -4.59 -4.18
N GLY A 40 -10.46 -5.84 -4.56
CA GLY A 40 -10.85 -7.00 -3.78
C GLY A 40 -9.86 -7.29 -2.65
N SER A 41 -10.32 -7.86 -1.55
CA SER A 41 -9.43 -8.38 -0.51
C SER A 41 -8.53 -9.47 -1.09
N LEU A 42 -7.27 -9.48 -0.70
CA LEU A 42 -6.36 -10.56 -1.03
C LEU A 42 -6.71 -11.83 -0.25
N THR A 43 -7.08 -11.64 1.01
CA THR A 43 -7.41 -12.74 1.92
C THR A 43 -8.85 -12.64 2.43
N ASN A 44 -9.41 -13.76 2.85
CA ASN A 44 -10.75 -13.83 3.44
C ASN A 44 -10.86 -12.86 4.63
N ASN A 45 -11.85 -11.97 4.59
CA ASN A 45 -12.06 -10.91 5.58
C ASN A 45 -10.82 -10.02 5.83
N SER A 46 -9.87 -9.94 4.89
CA SER A 46 -8.61 -9.21 5.02
C SER A 46 -7.78 -9.61 6.26
N LYS A 47 -7.79 -10.89 6.66
CA LYS A 47 -7.12 -11.38 7.87
C LYS A 47 -5.68 -11.85 7.65
N GLY A 48 -5.23 -11.98 6.41
CA GLY A 48 -3.87 -12.45 6.07
C GLY A 48 -3.66 -13.96 6.23
N GLU A 49 -4.74 -14.76 6.36
CA GLU A 49 -4.67 -16.19 6.67
C GLU A 49 -4.92 -17.09 5.44
N GLU A 50 -5.99 -16.84 4.71
CA GLU A 50 -6.42 -17.64 3.56
C GLU A 50 -6.76 -16.75 2.37
N LEU A 51 -6.40 -17.18 1.16
CA LEU A 51 -6.74 -16.46 -0.06
C LEU A 51 -8.25 -16.33 -0.25
N ALA A 52 -8.68 -15.12 -0.63
CA ALA A 52 -10.03 -14.88 -1.12
C ALA A 52 -10.22 -15.42 -2.56
N SER A 53 -11.46 -15.36 -3.06
CA SER A 53 -11.79 -15.82 -4.41
C SER A 53 -11.34 -14.83 -5.48
N LEU A 54 -10.03 -14.65 -5.68
CA LEU A 54 -9.45 -13.61 -6.52
C LEU A 54 -9.97 -13.62 -7.95
N PHE A 55 -10.04 -14.80 -8.57
CA PHE A 55 -10.50 -14.92 -9.95
C PHE A 55 -11.97 -14.55 -10.11
N ASP A 56 -12.83 -14.97 -9.20
CA ASP A 56 -14.26 -14.64 -9.23
C ASP A 56 -14.47 -13.12 -9.04
N MET A 57 -13.71 -12.50 -8.12
CA MET A 57 -13.72 -11.06 -7.97
C MET A 57 -13.18 -10.33 -9.20
N LYS A 58 -12.17 -10.88 -9.89
CA LYS A 58 -11.68 -10.33 -11.16
C LYS A 58 -12.77 -10.33 -12.24
N LEU A 59 -13.50 -11.43 -12.37
CA LEU A 59 -14.64 -11.53 -13.30
C LEU A 59 -15.76 -10.54 -12.97
N ALA A 60 -16.01 -10.27 -11.68
CA ALA A 60 -16.97 -9.26 -11.22
C ALA A 60 -16.50 -7.82 -11.45
N GLY A 61 -15.22 -7.59 -11.79
CA GLY A 61 -14.68 -6.28 -12.11
C GLY A 61 -13.72 -5.68 -11.09
N ALA A 62 -13.15 -6.47 -10.17
CA ALA A 62 -12.05 -6.03 -9.32
C ALA A 62 -10.81 -5.70 -10.17
N VAL A 63 -10.16 -4.57 -9.86
CA VAL A 63 -9.00 -4.07 -10.62
C VAL A 63 -7.67 -4.54 -10.05
N ALA A 64 -7.61 -4.81 -8.75
CA ALA A 64 -6.44 -5.29 -8.01
C ALA A 64 -6.90 -6.00 -6.73
N PHE A 65 -5.94 -6.62 -5.99
CA PHE A 65 -6.22 -7.37 -4.77
C PHE A 65 -5.23 -7.03 -3.67
N GLY A 66 -5.72 -6.74 -2.47
CA GLY A 66 -4.87 -6.40 -1.33
C GLY A 66 -5.72 -6.22 -0.05
N ASP A 67 -5.07 -6.25 1.10
CA ASP A 67 -5.74 -6.14 2.39
C ASP A 67 -5.59 -4.74 3.02
N TYR A 68 -5.53 -3.70 2.16
CA TYR A 68 -5.40 -2.30 2.54
C TYR A 68 -4.10 -2.04 3.35
N LYS A 69 -4.18 -1.60 4.60
CA LYS A 69 -3.03 -1.32 5.49
C LYS A 69 -2.60 -2.56 6.31
N GLN A 70 -2.92 -3.75 5.86
CA GLN A 70 -2.49 -5.00 6.47
C GLN A 70 -1.36 -5.64 5.66
N THR A 71 -0.28 -5.98 6.33
CA THR A 71 0.86 -6.65 5.69
C THR A 71 0.58 -8.14 5.58
N VAL A 72 0.82 -8.71 4.40
CA VAL A 72 0.82 -10.17 4.25
C VAL A 72 2.08 -10.73 4.94
N LYS A 73 1.90 -11.35 6.10
CA LYS A 73 3.00 -11.88 6.93
C LYS A 73 3.56 -13.18 6.37
N ASP A 74 2.67 -14.05 5.90
CA ASP A 74 3.04 -15.35 5.33
C ASP A 74 3.61 -15.17 3.92
N THR A 75 4.90 -15.40 3.78
CA THR A 75 5.62 -15.34 2.50
C THR A 75 5.12 -16.38 1.50
N SER A 76 4.67 -17.56 1.98
CA SER A 76 4.08 -18.60 1.13
C SER A 76 2.75 -18.13 0.53
N LEU A 77 1.92 -17.48 1.34
CA LEU A 77 0.66 -16.91 0.89
C LEU A 77 0.87 -15.83 -0.17
N LEU A 78 1.84 -14.93 0.04
CA LEU A 78 2.20 -13.90 -0.96
C LEU A 78 2.70 -14.53 -2.26
N LYS A 79 3.57 -15.55 -2.17
CA LYS A 79 4.06 -16.28 -3.35
C LYS A 79 2.91 -16.90 -4.14
N ILE A 80 2.03 -17.65 -3.46
CA ILE A 80 0.86 -18.29 -4.10
C ILE A 80 -0.06 -17.25 -4.72
N SER A 81 -0.28 -16.12 -4.05
CA SER A 81 -1.10 -15.01 -4.55
C SER A 81 -0.57 -14.44 -5.86
N LEU A 82 0.74 -14.22 -5.96
CA LEU A 82 1.40 -13.70 -7.15
C LEU A 82 1.34 -14.72 -8.31
N GLU A 83 1.66 -15.99 -8.04
CA GLU A 83 1.59 -17.06 -9.04
C GLU A 83 0.15 -17.25 -9.55
N TYR A 84 -0.84 -17.26 -8.65
CA TYR A 84 -2.24 -17.42 -9.02
C TYR A 84 -2.76 -16.21 -9.79
N SER A 85 -2.52 -14.98 -9.30
CA SER A 85 -2.97 -13.77 -9.97
C SER A 85 -2.35 -13.56 -11.35
N LYS A 86 -1.15 -14.09 -11.60
CA LYS A 86 -0.51 -14.10 -12.92
C LYS A 86 -1.38 -14.78 -13.98
N THR A 87 -2.08 -15.87 -13.64
CA THR A 87 -2.89 -16.66 -14.59
C THR A 87 -4.01 -15.85 -15.24
N PHE A 88 -4.50 -14.78 -14.59
CA PHE A 88 -5.56 -13.90 -15.12
C PHE A 88 -5.13 -12.42 -15.20
N GLY A 89 -3.83 -12.14 -15.11
CA GLY A 89 -3.26 -10.79 -15.22
C GLY A 89 -3.60 -9.87 -14.04
N GLY A 90 -3.93 -10.43 -12.87
CA GLY A 90 -4.21 -9.69 -11.65
C GLY A 90 -2.97 -8.98 -11.10
N ARG A 91 -3.17 -7.91 -10.33
CA ARG A 91 -2.12 -7.18 -9.62
C ARG A 91 -2.36 -7.28 -8.12
N ILE A 92 -1.33 -7.64 -7.37
CA ILE A 92 -1.36 -7.69 -5.91
C ILE A 92 -0.94 -6.33 -5.36
N ILE A 93 -1.68 -5.81 -4.38
CA ILE A 93 -1.32 -4.62 -3.61
C ILE A 93 -0.75 -5.09 -2.28
N SER A 94 0.53 -4.82 -2.05
CA SER A 94 1.20 -5.18 -0.79
C SER A 94 1.54 -3.94 0.02
N PHE A 95 0.98 -3.85 1.23
CA PHE A 95 1.30 -2.81 2.18
C PHE A 95 2.65 -3.11 2.85
N SER A 96 3.59 -2.18 2.71
CA SER A 96 4.99 -2.40 3.08
C SER A 96 5.28 -1.89 4.48
N GLN A 97 4.97 -2.68 5.48
CA GLN A 97 5.32 -2.40 6.87
C GLN A 97 5.51 -3.72 7.62
N ASP A 98 6.65 -3.89 8.28
CA ASP A 98 6.84 -5.02 9.20
C ASP A 98 6.12 -4.71 10.52
N ASP A 99 5.14 -5.55 10.86
CA ASP A 99 4.28 -5.33 12.02
C ASP A 99 5.02 -5.45 13.35
N PHE A 100 6.03 -6.33 13.44
CA PHE A 100 6.79 -6.51 14.67
C PHE A 100 7.72 -5.33 14.94
N LEU A 101 8.37 -4.80 13.90
CA LEU A 101 9.21 -3.60 14.01
C LEU A 101 8.38 -2.35 14.27
N SER A 102 7.16 -2.28 13.78
CA SER A 102 6.28 -1.13 13.93
C SER A 102 5.30 -1.22 15.10
N GLU A 103 5.34 -2.31 15.86
CA GLU A 103 4.40 -2.60 16.93
C GLU A 103 4.25 -1.42 17.91
N ASN A 104 2.99 -0.95 18.10
CA ASN A 104 2.65 0.19 18.95
C ASN A 104 3.39 1.51 18.62
N GLY A 105 4.08 1.59 17.48
CA GLY A 105 4.66 2.84 17.01
C GLY A 105 3.59 3.77 16.46
N VAL A 106 3.77 5.07 16.64
CA VAL A 106 2.79 6.08 16.23
C VAL A 106 3.40 7.22 15.41
N ILE A 107 4.73 7.29 15.34
CA ILE A 107 5.50 8.36 14.70
C ILE A 107 6.76 7.76 14.05
N ASN A 108 7.45 8.50 13.21
CA ASN A 108 8.77 8.10 12.72
C ASN A 108 9.78 7.96 13.87
N GLU A 109 10.56 6.87 13.87
CA GLU A 109 11.66 6.72 14.83
C GLU A 109 12.78 7.72 14.51
N GLY A 110 13.11 8.56 15.50
CA GLY A 110 14.14 9.58 15.33
C GLY A 110 14.17 10.58 16.48
N ILE A 111 14.73 11.76 16.21
CA ILE A 111 14.88 12.83 17.21
C ILE A 111 13.50 13.28 17.72
N ILE A 112 12.54 13.47 16.82
CA ILE A 112 11.20 13.97 17.17
C ILE A 112 10.45 12.96 18.06
N SER A 113 10.49 11.66 17.74
CA SER A 113 9.86 10.63 18.58
C SER A 113 10.46 10.60 20.00
N THR A 114 11.78 10.78 20.10
CA THR A 114 12.47 10.84 21.38
C THR A 114 12.08 12.08 22.18
N GLN A 115 12.01 13.25 21.54
CA GLN A 115 11.62 14.51 22.18
C GLN A 115 10.19 14.48 22.71
N LEU A 116 9.28 13.86 21.94
CA LEU A 116 7.87 13.73 22.32
C LEU A 116 7.61 12.53 23.26
N GLY A 117 8.60 11.68 23.52
CA GLY A 117 8.41 10.48 24.33
C GLY A 117 7.46 9.45 23.70
N LEU A 118 7.32 9.47 22.36
CA LEU A 118 6.44 8.57 21.61
C LEU A 118 7.23 7.40 21.01
N LYS A 119 6.60 6.21 20.95
CA LYS A 119 7.22 5.04 20.31
C LYS A 119 7.33 5.26 18.80
N GLY A 120 8.55 5.16 18.28
CA GLY A 120 8.84 5.32 16.86
C GLY A 120 8.58 4.07 16.05
N ILE A 121 8.31 4.27 14.75
CA ILE A 121 8.27 3.23 13.71
C ILE A 121 9.54 3.38 12.88
N PRO A 122 10.51 2.44 12.98
CA PRO A 122 11.76 2.54 12.25
C PRO A 122 11.55 2.45 10.74
N SER A 123 12.30 3.19 9.97
CA SER A 123 12.22 3.19 8.49
C SER A 123 12.55 1.83 7.88
N ILE A 124 13.34 1.01 8.59
CA ILE A 124 13.67 -0.35 8.18
C ILE A 124 12.43 -1.26 8.09
N SER A 125 11.34 -0.99 8.82
CA SER A 125 10.11 -1.77 8.73
C SER A 125 9.51 -1.76 7.32
N GLU A 126 9.59 -0.63 6.62
CA GLU A 126 9.18 -0.51 5.22
C GLU A 126 10.17 -1.23 4.29
N SER A 127 11.46 -0.95 4.43
CA SER A 127 12.45 -1.46 3.48
C SER A 127 12.63 -2.98 3.53
N ILE A 128 12.51 -3.61 4.70
CA ILE A 128 12.52 -5.09 4.82
C ILE A 128 11.32 -5.68 4.10
N SER A 129 10.10 -5.14 4.31
CA SER A 129 8.90 -5.64 3.65
C SER A 129 8.98 -5.49 2.14
N ILE A 130 9.42 -4.33 1.63
CA ILE A 130 9.60 -4.11 0.18
C ILE A 130 10.65 -5.08 -0.38
N PHE A 131 11.78 -5.25 0.29
CA PHE A 131 12.84 -6.15 -0.17
C PHE A 131 12.36 -7.60 -0.26
N ARG A 132 11.70 -8.09 0.81
CA ARG A 132 11.11 -9.44 0.85
C ARG A 132 10.16 -9.66 -0.32
N ASP A 133 9.24 -8.71 -0.53
CA ASP A 133 8.20 -8.83 -1.55
C ASP A 133 8.76 -8.75 -2.96
N ILE A 134 9.83 -7.97 -3.19
CA ILE A 134 10.54 -7.91 -4.47
C ILE A 134 11.20 -9.27 -4.80
N GLU A 135 11.84 -9.92 -3.83
CA GLU A 135 12.46 -11.24 -4.04
C GLU A 135 11.39 -12.31 -4.39
N ILE A 136 10.24 -12.25 -3.72
CA ILE A 136 9.11 -13.15 -4.02
C ILE A 136 8.50 -12.83 -5.40
N LEU A 137 8.38 -11.54 -5.74
CA LEU A 137 7.91 -11.09 -7.05
C LEU A 137 8.81 -11.60 -8.19
N GLU A 138 10.12 -11.48 -8.03
CA GLU A 138 11.09 -11.95 -9.03
C GLU A 138 10.99 -13.47 -9.25
N TYR A 139 10.80 -14.22 -8.16
CA TYR A 139 10.60 -15.67 -8.24
C TYR A 139 9.29 -16.07 -8.93
N SER A 140 8.19 -15.37 -8.62
CA SER A 140 6.83 -15.71 -9.11
C SER A 140 6.50 -15.12 -10.48
N ASP A 141 7.25 -14.09 -10.93
CA ASP A 141 7.01 -13.34 -12.16
C ASP A 141 5.56 -12.82 -12.25
N GLY A 142 5.05 -12.33 -11.12
CA GLY A 142 3.70 -11.76 -10.97
C GLY A 142 3.69 -10.24 -11.20
N LYS A 143 2.67 -9.57 -10.65
CA LYS A 143 2.52 -8.10 -10.69
C LYS A 143 2.22 -7.57 -9.30
N ILE A 144 3.00 -6.58 -8.83
CA ILE A 144 2.81 -5.99 -7.51
C ILE A 144 2.68 -4.47 -7.55
N HIS A 145 1.92 -3.92 -6.61
CA HIS A 145 1.85 -2.49 -6.33
C HIS A 145 2.14 -2.23 -4.85
N PHE A 146 3.06 -1.32 -4.58
CA PHE A 146 3.35 -0.84 -3.22
C PHE A 146 2.67 0.50 -2.97
N PRO A 147 1.60 0.55 -2.17
CA PRO A 147 0.96 1.79 -1.77
C PRO A 147 1.79 2.49 -0.69
N PHE A 148 1.71 3.82 -0.64
CA PHE A 148 2.25 4.65 0.45
C PHE A 148 3.75 4.50 0.73
N VAL A 149 4.57 4.18 -0.27
CA VAL A 149 6.04 4.16 -0.10
C VAL A 149 6.51 5.54 0.36
N ASN A 150 7.25 5.59 1.47
CA ASN A 150 7.58 6.86 2.11
C ASN A 150 9.02 6.97 2.63
N THR A 151 9.90 5.99 2.34
CA THR A 151 11.32 6.06 2.71
C THR A 151 12.23 6.15 1.49
N LYS A 152 13.36 6.83 1.66
CA LYS A 152 14.44 6.88 0.64
C LYS A 152 14.87 5.47 0.22
N LYS A 153 15.02 4.55 1.19
CA LYS A 153 15.43 3.18 0.93
C LYS A 153 14.39 2.41 0.12
N GLY A 154 13.10 2.59 0.42
CA GLY A 154 11.99 2.01 -0.36
C GLY A 154 12.03 2.46 -1.83
N VAL A 155 12.23 3.77 -2.08
CA VAL A 155 12.40 4.32 -3.43
C VAL A 155 13.56 3.67 -4.17
N GLU A 156 14.72 3.51 -3.52
CA GLU A 156 15.91 2.87 -4.10
C GLU A 156 15.64 1.41 -4.49
N LEU A 157 15.00 0.64 -3.60
CA LEU A 157 14.67 -0.76 -3.84
C LEU A 157 13.74 -0.91 -5.05
N ILE A 158 12.67 -0.12 -5.12
CA ILE A 158 11.71 -0.14 -6.22
C ILE A 158 12.38 0.28 -7.54
N ARG A 159 13.22 1.33 -7.51
CA ARG A 159 13.98 1.76 -8.70
C ARG A 159 14.88 0.65 -9.23
N ASN A 160 15.55 -0.07 -8.34
CA ASN A 160 16.43 -1.18 -8.74
C ASN A 160 15.62 -2.38 -9.26
N ALA A 161 14.47 -2.68 -8.69
CA ALA A 161 13.56 -3.71 -9.20
C ALA A 161 13.02 -3.38 -10.60
N LYS A 162 12.65 -2.11 -10.85
CA LYS A 162 12.26 -1.65 -12.20
C LYS A 162 13.37 -1.80 -13.23
N LYS A 163 14.64 -1.55 -12.85
CA LYS A 163 15.79 -1.79 -13.75
C LYS A 163 15.98 -3.25 -14.10
N ARG A 164 15.49 -4.18 -13.27
CA ARG A 164 15.44 -5.63 -13.54
C ARG A 164 14.21 -6.04 -14.36
N ASN A 165 13.40 -5.07 -14.83
CA ASN A 165 12.16 -5.27 -15.59
C ASN A 165 11.07 -6.02 -14.83
N LEU A 166 11.05 -5.98 -13.50
CA LEU A 166 9.94 -6.53 -12.71
C LEU A 166 8.67 -5.69 -12.89
N ASP A 167 7.50 -6.32 -12.97
CA ASP A 167 6.21 -5.63 -13.08
C ASP A 167 5.79 -5.07 -11.71
N ILE A 168 6.42 -3.95 -11.38
CA ILE A 168 6.27 -3.26 -10.11
C ILE A 168 5.79 -1.82 -10.31
N THR A 169 4.79 -1.44 -9.53
CA THR A 169 4.32 -0.06 -9.45
C THR A 169 4.28 0.39 -7.99
N CYS A 170 4.31 1.68 -7.74
CA CYS A 170 4.17 2.22 -6.40
C CYS A 170 3.47 3.57 -6.40
N SER A 171 2.96 3.96 -5.24
CA SER A 171 2.37 5.27 -5.01
C SER A 171 2.89 5.90 -3.72
N ALA A 172 2.79 7.23 -3.63
CA ALA A 172 3.05 8.00 -2.44
C ALA A 172 1.83 8.86 -2.09
N SER A 173 1.62 9.15 -0.82
CA SER A 173 0.57 10.07 -0.39
C SER A 173 1.03 11.52 -0.52
N LEU A 174 0.11 12.43 -0.83
CA LEU A 174 0.37 13.87 -0.84
C LEU A 174 0.89 14.36 0.52
N ALA A 175 0.40 13.81 1.64
CA ALA A 175 0.91 14.15 2.95
C ALA A 175 2.40 13.81 3.08
N HIS A 176 2.82 12.60 2.64
CA HIS A 176 4.21 12.15 2.74
C HIS A 176 5.19 12.88 1.83
N ILE A 177 4.74 13.56 0.79
CA ILE A 177 5.60 14.38 -0.07
C ILE A 177 5.62 15.86 0.33
N SER A 178 4.72 16.27 1.23
CA SER A 178 4.54 17.67 1.63
C SER A 178 4.96 17.94 3.07
N LEU A 179 4.77 16.97 3.97
CA LEU A 179 4.96 17.09 5.41
C LEU A 179 6.03 16.11 5.90
N SER A 180 6.87 16.55 6.83
CA SER A 180 7.89 15.76 7.52
C SER A 180 7.49 15.48 8.98
N ASP A 181 8.25 14.63 9.65
CA ASP A 181 8.12 14.41 11.08
C ASP A 181 8.46 15.67 11.90
N GLU A 182 9.23 16.62 11.35
CA GLU A 182 9.54 17.92 11.96
C GLU A 182 8.31 18.84 12.03
N ASP A 183 7.27 18.60 11.20
CA ASP A 183 6.01 19.36 11.24
C ASP A 183 5.10 18.92 12.39
N ILE A 184 5.44 17.83 13.10
CA ILE A 184 4.64 17.32 14.22
C ILE A 184 4.98 18.14 15.48
N ILE A 185 4.06 19.02 15.83
CA ILE A 185 4.17 19.90 16.98
C ILE A 185 3.09 19.54 18.01
N ASP A 186 3.46 19.54 19.29
CA ASP A 186 2.54 19.50 20.45
C ASP A 186 1.50 18.35 20.43
N PHE A 187 1.91 17.13 20.08
CA PHE A 187 1.01 15.94 20.09
C PHE A 187 -0.25 16.08 19.20
N ASN A 188 -0.20 16.93 18.16
CA ASN A 188 -1.34 17.08 17.26
C ASN A 188 -1.63 15.76 16.53
N THR A 189 -2.81 15.20 16.78
CA THR A 189 -3.27 13.92 16.21
C THR A 189 -3.55 13.98 14.72
N ASP A 190 -3.70 15.17 14.12
CA ASP A 190 -3.91 15.34 12.67
C ASP A 190 -2.72 14.84 11.84
N PHE A 191 -1.52 14.78 12.46
CA PHE A 191 -0.31 14.24 11.86
C PHE A 191 -0.11 12.72 12.08
N LYS A 192 -1.06 12.05 12.75
CA LYS A 192 -1.00 10.62 12.97
C LYS A 192 -1.39 9.86 11.71
N LEU A 193 -0.40 9.49 10.92
CA LEU A 193 -0.58 8.74 9.67
C LEU A 193 0.05 7.34 9.79
N ILE A 194 -0.51 6.40 9.04
CA ILE A 194 0.06 5.07 8.80
C ILE A 194 0.20 4.86 7.28
N PRO A 195 1.44 4.71 6.79
CA PRO A 195 2.73 4.82 7.48
C PRO A 195 2.99 6.24 8.03
N PRO A 196 3.92 6.43 8.98
CA PRO A 196 4.16 7.73 9.60
C PRO A 196 4.83 8.71 8.63
N LEU A 197 4.71 10.02 8.89
CA LEU A 197 5.52 11.05 8.23
C LEU A 197 7.00 10.77 8.50
N ARG A 198 7.84 10.89 7.49
CA ARG A 198 9.27 10.61 7.56
C ARG A 198 10.10 11.91 7.54
N SER A 199 11.42 11.76 7.57
CA SER A 199 12.35 12.89 7.58
C SER A 199 12.30 13.71 6.28
N SER A 200 12.75 14.96 6.35
CA SER A 200 12.93 15.84 5.19
C SER A 200 13.80 15.20 4.10
N SER A 201 14.77 14.35 4.44
CA SER A 201 15.59 13.62 3.48
C SER A 201 14.81 12.54 2.72
N ASP A 202 13.86 11.88 3.37
CA ASP A 202 12.96 10.92 2.73
C ASP A 202 12.02 11.63 1.75
N ILE A 203 11.46 12.78 2.15
CA ILE A 203 10.61 13.61 1.28
C ILE A 203 11.35 14.00 -0.01
N GLN A 204 12.61 14.43 0.10
CA GLN A 204 13.42 14.76 -1.07
C GLN A 204 13.59 13.55 -2.01
N ALA A 205 13.84 12.37 -1.45
CA ALA A 205 13.95 11.14 -2.23
C ALA A 205 12.64 10.76 -2.92
N LEU A 206 11.49 10.95 -2.24
CA LEU A 206 10.16 10.76 -2.81
C LEU A 206 9.92 11.70 -4.00
N LYS A 207 10.19 13.00 -3.84
CA LYS A 207 10.05 13.99 -4.92
C LYS A 207 10.92 13.65 -6.13
N GLN A 208 12.17 13.25 -5.90
CA GLN A 208 13.06 12.79 -6.97
C GLN A 208 12.56 11.49 -7.63
N GLY A 209 11.98 10.58 -6.83
CA GLY A 209 11.37 9.35 -7.34
C GLY A 209 10.20 9.62 -8.28
N ILE A 210 9.36 10.61 -7.96
CA ILE A 210 8.22 11.03 -8.80
C ILE A 210 8.73 11.62 -10.12
N ILE A 211 9.69 12.54 -10.08
CA ILE A 211 10.28 13.17 -11.28
C ILE A 211 10.94 12.12 -12.18
N ALA A 212 11.65 11.16 -11.59
CA ALA A 212 12.30 10.07 -12.31
C ALA A 212 11.36 8.94 -12.77
N VAL A 213 10.02 9.16 -12.67
CA VAL A 213 8.98 8.17 -13.03
C VAL A 213 9.15 6.84 -12.29
N SER A 214 9.75 6.86 -11.10
CA SER A 214 9.83 5.70 -10.22
C SER A 214 8.46 5.39 -9.57
N TYR A 215 7.63 6.40 -9.40
CA TYR A 215 6.24 6.31 -8.94
C TYR A 215 5.27 6.33 -10.11
N THR A 216 4.16 5.62 -9.96
CA THR A 216 3.08 5.56 -10.95
C THR A 216 1.89 6.46 -10.59
N HIS A 217 1.65 6.66 -9.30
CA HIS A 217 0.50 7.44 -8.81
C HIS A 217 0.81 8.20 -7.52
N LEU A 218 0.09 9.33 -7.35
CA LEU A 218 -0.04 10.04 -6.08
C LEU A 218 -1.40 9.71 -5.46
N THR A 219 -1.42 9.45 -4.16
CA THR A 219 -2.66 9.18 -3.42
C THR A 219 -2.93 10.27 -2.41
N LEU A 220 -4.21 10.57 -2.17
CA LEU A 220 -4.60 11.39 -1.04
C LEU A 220 -4.49 10.58 0.27
N PRO A 221 -4.18 11.23 1.40
CA PRO A 221 -4.26 10.57 2.69
C PRO A 221 -5.71 10.16 2.93
N THR A 222 -5.90 8.88 3.27
CA THR A 222 -7.19 8.40 3.76
C THR A 222 -7.22 8.62 5.27
N THR A 223 -8.13 9.44 5.74
CA THR A 223 -8.43 9.52 7.17
C THR A 223 -8.95 8.16 7.63
N SER A 224 -8.35 7.64 8.67
CA SER A 224 -8.79 6.42 9.36
C SER A 224 -10.05 6.68 10.15
#